data_b3cd96e0b9614d07d4078268fc5122d4
#
_entry.id   b3cd96e0b9614d07d4078268fc5122d4
#
_cell.length_a   1.000
_cell.length_b   1.000
_cell.length_c   1.000
_cell.angle_alpha   90.00
_cell.angle_beta   90.00
_cell.angle_gamma   90.00
#
_symmetry.space_group_name_H-M   'P 1'
#
loop_
_entity.id
_entity.type
_entity.pdbx_description
1 polymer ?
#
loop_
_entity_poly.entity_id
_entity_poly.type
_entity_poly.pdbx_seq_one_letter_code
_entity_poly.pdbx_strand_id
1 'polypeptide(L)'
;ARVAAGSGRPMALQSWPCFEPGTWASVGAEADRWRAEAGEPPPILAVDRDEGAVASARANAERAGVVEAIEWRTGAISDLLPPSSGGGPGLLLTNPPWGGRLSAGGDLRNLYATLGRVAREQFAGWRIGVLVAERALARQIRPGLSEALQLEPGGRRAWLLTGPVDR
;
A
#
# COMPACT_ATOMS: atom_id res chain seq x y z
N ALA A 1 3.83 10.25 -7.53
CA ALA A 1 5.25 10.54 -7.74
C ALA A 1 5.98 9.24 -8.04
N ARG A 2 6.67 9.15 -9.17
CA ARG A 2 7.57 8.03 -9.46
C ARG A 2 8.88 8.32 -8.72
N VAL A 3 9.01 7.79 -7.50
CA VAL A 3 10.26 7.86 -6.75
C VAL A 3 11.00 6.55 -6.98
N ALA A 4 12.25 6.64 -7.42
CA ALA A 4 13.12 5.46 -7.48
C ALA A 4 13.30 4.93 -6.04
N ALA A 5 12.87 3.70 -5.80
CA ALA A 5 12.99 3.08 -4.49
C ALA A 5 14.47 3.08 -4.04
N GLY A 6 14.74 3.67 -2.89
CA GLY A 6 16.09 3.75 -2.33
C GLY A 6 16.97 4.86 -2.91
N SER A 7 16.42 5.80 -3.72
CA SER A 7 17.15 7.01 -4.12
C SER A 7 17.60 7.77 -2.85
N GLY A 8 18.86 8.19 -2.80
CA GLY A 8 19.42 8.93 -1.67
C GLY A 8 19.97 8.09 -0.51
N ARG A 9 19.96 6.76 -0.59
CA ARG A 9 20.67 5.91 0.38
C ARG A 9 21.63 4.91 -0.30
N PRO A 10 22.73 4.55 0.35
CA PRO A 10 23.59 3.48 -0.14
C PRO A 10 22.83 2.16 -0.24
N MET A 11 23.00 1.45 -1.34
CA MET A 11 22.45 0.11 -1.56
C MET A 11 23.53 -0.93 -1.34
N ALA A 12 23.20 -2.06 -0.73
CA ALA A 12 24.17 -3.14 -0.48
C ALA A 12 24.87 -3.63 -1.76
N LEU A 13 24.17 -3.61 -2.91
CA LEU A 13 24.74 -3.98 -4.20
C LEU A 13 25.93 -3.10 -4.63
N GLN A 14 26.04 -1.86 -4.13
CA GLN A 14 27.15 -0.95 -4.45
C GLN A 14 28.49 -1.40 -3.85
N SER A 15 28.48 -2.31 -2.89
CA SER A 15 29.67 -2.94 -2.32
C SER A 15 30.01 -4.29 -2.94
N TRP A 16 29.25 -4.76 -3.94
CA TRP A 16 29.54 -6.03 -4.60
C TRP A 16 30.74 -5.89 -5.54
N PRO A 17 31.59 -6.93 -5.65
CA PRO A 17 32.74 -6.89 -6.54
C PRO A 17 32.42 -6.66 -8.02
N CYS A 18 31.21 -7.03 -8.45
CA CYS A 18 30.73 -6.86 -9.82
C CYS A 18 29.88 -5.59 -9.99
N PHE A 19 29.90 -4.65 -9.05
CA PHE A 19 29.15 -3.40 -9.16
C PHE A 19 29.72 -2.50 -10.25
N GLU A 20 28.85 -2.09 -11.16
CA GLU A 20 29.19 -1.21 -12.28
C GLU A 20 28.62 0.21 -12.05
N PRO A 21 29.44 1.17 -11.58
CA PRO A 21 28.98 2.53 -11.26
C PRO A 21 28.32 3.25 -12.44
N GLY A 22 28.81 3.02 -13.68
CA GLY A 22 28.24 3.61 -14.89
C GLY A 22 26.83 3.11 -15.19
N THR A 23 26.60 1.82 -15.05
CA THR A 23 25.25 1.22 -15.17
C THR A 23 24.31 1.76 -14.11
N TRP A 24 24.78 1.84 -12.86
CA TRP A 24 24.01 2.41 -11.75
C TRP A 24 23.60 3.87 -12.01
N ALA A 25 24.55 4.70 -12.47
CA ALA A 25 24.29 6.09 -12.81
C ALA A 25 23.28 6.23 -13.97
N SER A 26 23.36 5.34 -14.97
CA SER A 26 22.40 5.34 -16.10
C SER A 26 20.99 4.99 -15.64
N VAL A 27 20.82 3.99 -14.76
CA VAL A 27 19.52 3.64 -14.18
C VAL A 27 18.96 4.79 -13.32
N GLY A 28 19.82 5.45 -12.55
CA GLY A 28 19.45 6.65 -11.79
C GLY A 28 18.94 7.78 -12.70
N ALA A 29 19.69 8.10 -13.74
CA ALA A 29 19.32 9.13 -14.71
C ALA A 29 18.01 8.81 -15.46
N GLU A 30 17.74 7.54 -15.76
CA GLU A 30 16.48 7.09 -16.34
C GLU A 30 15.31 7.29 -15.36
N ALA A 31 15.50 6.89 -14.10
CA ALA A 31 14.50 7.09 -13.05
C ALA A 31 14.18 8.58 -12.82
N ASP A 32 15.19 9.45 -12.88
CA ASP A 32 15.02 10.90 -12.76
C ASP A 32 14.27 11.50 -13.96
N ARG A 33 14.52 11.01 -15.17
CA ARG A 33 13.73 11.39 -16.36
C ARG A 33 12.27 11.00 -16.20
N TRP A 34 11.98 9.77 -15.81
CA TRP A 34 10.60 9.32 -15.56
C TRP A 34 9.91 10.13 -14.47
N ARG A 35 10.66 10.59 -13.47
CA ARG A 35 10.15 11.46 -12.42
C ARG A 35 9.79 12.84 -12.98
N ALA A 36 10.66 13.42 -13.81
CA ALA A 36 10.42 14.73 -14.43
C ALA A 36 9.24 14.72 -15.42
N GLU A 37 9.04 13.59 -16.12
CA GLU A 37 7.93 13.39 -17.05
C GLU A 37 6.61 13.01 -16.36
N ALA A 38 6.67 12.57 -15.10
CA ALA A 38 5.49 12.23 -14.32
C ALA A 38 4.72 13.52 -14.01
N GLY A 39 3.45 13.58 -14.40
CA GLY A 39 2.53 14.63 -13.96
C GLY A 39 2.32 14.63 -12.45
N GLU A 40 1.45 15.50 -11.95
CA GLU A 40 1.05 15.49 -10.54
C GLU A 40 0.53 14.12 -10.13
N PRO A 41 0.92 13.62 -8.93
CA PRO A 41 0.41 12.36 -8.43
C PRO A 41 -1.10 12.47 -8.18
N PRO A 42 -1.85 11.37 -8.36
CA PRO A 42 -3.23 11.36 -7.90
C PRO A 42 -3.28 11.57 -6.39
N PRO A 43 -4.41 12.03 -5.83
CA PRO A 43 -4.58 12.14 -4.39
C PRO A 43 -4.28 10.80 -3.71
N ILE A 44 -3.42 10.83 -2.70
CA ILE A 44 -3.02 9.65 -1.91
C ILE A 44 -3.40 9.92 -0.47
N LEU A 45 -4.12 9.00 0.15
CA LEU A 45 -4.44 9.02 1.57
C LEU A 45 -3.82 7.79 2.25
N ALA A 46 -3.01 8.02 3.28
CA ALA A 46 -2.44 7.00 4.15
C ALA A 46 -3.13 7.03 5.52
N VAL A 47 -3.67 5.89 5.94
CA VAL A 47 -4.40 5.77 7.21
C VAL A 47 -3.92 4.55 7.97
N ASP A 48 -3.68 4.71 9.25
CA ASP A 48 -3.53 3.61 10.22
C ASP A 48 -4.19 4.02 11.54
N ARG A 49 -4.66 3.05 12.31
CA ARG A 49 -5.20 3.31 13.66
C ARG A 49 -4.10 3.60 14.68
N ASP A 50 -2.87 3.16 14.40
CA ASP A 50 -1.68 3.36 15.24
C ASP A 50 -0.98 4.65 14.81
N GLU A 51 -1.01 5.64 15.68
CA GLU A 51 -0.33 6.92 15.45
C GLU A 51 1.18 6.76 15.26
N GLY A 52 1.82 5.82 15.95
CA GLY A 52 3.24 5.51 15.79
C GLY A 52 3.55 4.93 14.40
N ALA A 53 2.64 4.10 13.86
CA ALA A 53 2.74 3.60 12.48
C ALA A 53 2.61 4.74 11.46
N VAL A 54 1.65 5.65 11.65
CA VAL A 54 1.48 6.84 10.79
C VAL A 54 2.72 7.73 10.85
N ALA A 55 3.25 8.02 12.06
CA ALA A 55 4.46 8.82 12.23
C ALA A 55 5.68 8.18 11.55
N SER A 56 5.85 6.87 11.68
CA SER A 56 6.93 6.12 11.03
C SER A 56 6.82 6.13 9.51
N ALA A 57 5.61 5.97 8.98
CA ALA A 57 5.33 6.03 7.55
C ALA A 57 5.61 7.42 6.98
N ARG A 58 5.19 8.48 7.71
CA ARG A 58 5.45 9.87 7.35
C ARG A 58 6.95 10.18 7.31
N ALA A 59 7.71 9.76 8.32
CA ALA A 59 9.17 9.92 8.34
C ALA A 59 9.86 9.17 7.18
N ASN A 60 9.32 8.02 6.75
CA ASN A 60 9.77 7.33 5.56
C ASN A 60 9.48 8.14 4.27
N ALA A 61 8.31 8.74 4.18
CA ALA A 61 7.92 9.57 3.05
C ALA A 61 8.74 10.88 2.98
N GLU A 62 9.09 11.47 4.11
CA GLU A 62 10.02 12.61 4.21
C GLU A 62 11.38 12.25 3.63
N ARG A 63 11.96 11.11 4.07
CA ARG A 63 13.23 10.61 3.51
C ARG A 63 13.16 10.32 2.01
N ALA A 64 11.99 9.95 1.51
CA ALA A 64 11.75 9.71 0.10
C ALA A 64 11.41 10.99 -0.69
N GLY A 65 11.23 12.14 -0.02
CA GLY A 65 10.87 13.40 -0.66
C GLY A 65 9.45 13.43 -1.23
N VAL A 66 8.51 12.67 -0.64
CA VAL A 66 7.12 12.54 -1.13
C VAL A 66 6.06 12.84 -0.07
N VAL A 67 6.45 13.34 1.09
CA VAL A 67 5.55 13.55 2.23
C VAL A 67 4.38 14.46 1.90
N GLU A 68 4.62 15.52 1.13
CA GLU A 68 3.62 16.51 0.74
C GLU A 68 2.61 15.98 -0.30
N ALA A 69 2.93 14.88 -0.97
CA ALA A 69 2.02 14.23 -1.93
C ALA A 69 1.01 13.28 -1.26
N ILE A 70 1.05 13.16 0.07
CA ILE A 70 0.26 12.18 0.82
C ILE A 70 -0.51 12.90 1.92
N GLU A 71 -1.83 12.71 1.95
CA GLU A 71 -2.68 13.06 3.09
C GLU A 71 -2.51 11.99 4.17
N TRP A 72 -2.27 12.41 5.42
CA TRP A 72 -2.01 11.52 6.56
C TRP A 72 -3.15 11.59 7.56
N ARG A 73 -3.69 10.43 7.96
CA ARG A 73 -4.73 10.36 9.00
C ARG A 73 -4.44 9.21 9.96
N THR A 74 -4.66 9.47 11.25
CA THR A 74 -4.78 8.41 12.26
C THR A 74 -6.27 8.11 12.44
N GLY A 75 -6.67 6.84 12.30
CA GLY A 75 -8.08 6.48 12.43
C GLY A 75 -8.36 5.00 12.23
N ALA A 76 -9.51 4.56 12.72
CA ALA A 76 -9.95 3.19 12.53
C ALA A 76 -10.48 2.97 11.11
N ILE A 77 -10.44 1.71 10.66
CA ILE A 77 -10.98 1.34 9.34
C ILE A 77 -12.49 1.61 9.25
N SER A 78 -13.21 1.59 10.38
CA SER A 78 -14.64 1.91 10.44
C SER A 78 -14.97 3.35 10.02
N ASP A 79 -13.99 4.25 10.16
CA ASP A 79 -14.15 5.70 9.95
C ASP A 79 -13.47 6.16 8.66
N LEU A 80 -12.99 5.19 7.85
CA LEU A 80 -12.27 5.46 6.62
C LEU A 80 -13.17 6.10 5.58
N LEU A 81 -12.75 7.25 5.08
CA LEU A 81 -13.38 7.99 4.00
C LEU A 81 -12.37 8.19 2.85
N PRO A 82 -12.83 8.43 1.63
CA PRO A 82 -11.96 8.83 0.53
C PRO A 82 -11.09 10.05 0.86
N PRO A 83 -9.98 10.27 0.13
CA PRO A 83 -9.17 11.49 0.29
C PRO A 83 -10.02 12.74 0.09
N SER A 84 -9.63 13.82 0.78
CA SER A 84 -10.35 15.11 0.75
C SER A 84 -10.30 15.77 -0.63
N SER A 85 -9.28 15.49 -1.41
CA SER A 85 -9.08 15.94 -2.80
C SER A 85 -9.24 14.78 -3.77
N GLY A 86 -9.92 15.01 -4.86
CA GLY A 86 -10.15 14.02 -5.92
C GLY A 86 -11.57 13.46 -5.90
N GLY A 87 -12.27 13.57 -7.03
CA GLY A 87 -13.69 13.26 -7.17
C GLY A 87 -14.03 12.02 -7.98
N GLY A 88 -13.07 11.09 -8.18
CA GLY A 88 -13.26 9.92 -9.04
C GLY A 88 -12.94 8.59 -8.37
N PRO A 89 -13.24 7.47 -9.05
CA PRO A 89 -12.88 6.15 -8.60
C PRO A 89 -11.36 6.00 -8.43
N GLY A 90 -10.93 5.28 -7.41
CA GLY A 90 -9.52 5.05 -7.10
C GLY A 90 -9.22 3.61 -6.70
N LEU A 91 -8.13 3.43 -5.99
CA LEU A 91 -7.71 2.14 -5.44
C LEU A 91 -7.63 2.21 -3.92
N LEU A 92 -8.39 1.36 -3.25
CA LEU A 92 -8.25 1.06 -1.83
C LEU A 92 -7.27 -0.11 -1.67
N LEU A 93 -6.04 0.17 -1.22
CA LEU A 93 -5.00 -0.85 -1.05
C LEU A 93 -4.69 -1.06 0.44
N THR A 94 -4.65 -2.31 0.89
CA THR A 94 -4.38 -2.61 2.30
C THR A 94 -3.64 -3.93 2.49
N ASN A 95 -2.85 -3.98 3.58
CA ASN A 95 -2.20 -5.17 4.09
C ASN A 95 -2.65 -5.41 5.55
N PRO A 96 -3.85 -5.95 5.77
CA PRO A 96 -4.37 -6.16 7.11
C PRO A 96 -3.60 -7.27 7.83
N PRO A 97 -3.71 -7.39 9.17
CA PRO A 97 -3.07 -8.46 9.93
C PRO A 97 -3.41 -9.85 9.39
N TRP A 98 -2.40 -10.73 9.30
CA TRP A 98 -2.54 -12.09 8.76
C TRP A 98 -2.76 -13.16 9.83
N GLY A 99 -2.99 -12.76 11.08
CA GLY A 99 -3.01 -13.67 12.22
C GLY A 99 -1.61 -13.87 12.84
N GLY A 100 -1.48 -14.81 13.77
CA GLY A 100 -0.25 -15.02 14.52
C GLY A 100 -0.24 -14.23 15.83
N ARG A 101 0.91 -13.66 16.23
CA ARG A 101 1.08 -13.00 17.54
C ARG A 101 0.17 -11.80 17.81
N LEU A 102 -0.36 -11.17 16.75
CA LEU A 102 -1.30 -10.04 16.86
C LEU A 102 -2.77 -10.46 17.01
N SER A 103 -3.07 -11.74 16.85
CA SER A 103 -4.44 -12.29 16.97
C SER A 103 -4.84 -12.66 18.39
N ALA A 104 -4.01 -12.39 19.40
CA ALA A 104 -4.35 -12.61 20.79
C ALA A 104 -5.41 -11.62 21.28
N GLY A 105 -6.64 -11.74 20.80
CA GLY A 105 -7.80 -11.00 21.27
C GLY A 105 -8.68 -10.31 20.26
N GLY A 106 -8.36 -10.35 18.96
CA GLY A 106 -9.18 -9.73 17.90
C GLY A 106 -9.73 -10.75 16.91
N ASP A 107 -11.01 -10.69 16.63
CA ASP A 107 -11.62 -11.48 15.57
C ASP A 107 -11.24 -10.88 14.20
N LEU A 108 -10.25 -11.50 13.54
CA LEU A 108 -9.82 -11.09 12.20
C LEU A 108 -10.96 -11.11 11.18
N ARG A 109 -11.93 -12.01 11.34
CA ARG A 109 -13.09 -12.06 10.45
C ARG A 109 -13.90 -10.77 10.54
N ASN A 110 -14.09 -10.23 11.75
CA ASN A 110 -14.77 -8.96 11.96
C ASN A 110 -14.00 -7.79 11.33
N LEU A 111 -12.67 -7.78 11.40
CA LEU A 111 -11.85 -6.77 10.74
C LEU A 111 -12.04 -6.80 9.21
N TYR A 112 -11.96 -7.99 8.62
CA TYR A 112 -12.13 -8.17 7.17
C TYR A 112 -13.57 -7.88 6.72
N ALA A 113 -14.57 -8.27 7.52
CA ALA A 113 -15.97 -7.93 7.25
C ALA A 113 -16.23 -6.42 7.33
N THR A 114 -15.64 -5.73 8.32
CA THR A 114 -15.69 -4.27 8.45
C THR A 114 -15.05 -3.59 7.24
N LEU A 115 -13.88 -4.06 6.80
CA LEU A 115 -13.24 -3.56 5.57
C LEU A 115 -14.18 -3.69 4.37
N GLY A 116 -14.82 -4.84 4.21
CA GLY A 116 -15.76 -5.06 3.12
C GLY A 116 -16.99 -4.18 3.18
N ARG A 117 -17.53 -3.95 4.38
CA ARG A 117 -18.66 -3.03 4.58
C ARG A 117 -18.28 -1.59 4.24
N VAL A 118 -17.18 -1.08 4.82
CA VAL A 118 -16.69 0.28 4.57
C VAL A 118 -16.34 0.49 3.09
N ALA A 119 -15.72 -0.50 2.45
CA ALA A 119 -15.44 -0.43 1.02
C ALA A 119 -16.73 -0.19 0.22
N ARG A 120 -17.78 -0.98 0.44
CA ARG A 120 -19.07 -0.81 -0.26
C ARG A 120 -19.76 0.51 0.04
N GLU A 121 -19.74 0.96 1.30
CA GLU A 121 -20.44 2.16 1.74
C GLU A 121 -19.76 3.44 1.26
N GLN A 122 -18.43 3.49 1.28
CA GLN A 122 -17.65 4.72 1.09
C GLN A 122 -16.86 4.76 -0.23
N PHE A 123 -16.59 3.60 -0.84
CA PHE A 123 -15.70 3.47 -1.99
C PHE A 123 -16.37 2.75 -3.18
N ALA A 124 -17.68 2.86 -3.30
CA ALA A 124 -18.40 2.27 -4.42
C ALA A 124 -17.85 2.78 -5.77
N GLY A 125 -17.61 1.88 -6.72
CA GLY A 125 -16.99 2.19 -8.01
C GLY A 125 -15.46 2.21 -7.99
N TRP A 126 -14.82 2.09 -6.82
CA TRP A 126 -13.37 1.95 -6.71
C TRP A 126 -12.92 0.50 -7.00
N ARG A 127 -11.64 0.30 -7.02
CA ARG A 127 -11.04 -1.04 -6.93
C ARG A 127 -10.49 -1.25 -5.53
N ILE A 128 -10.52 -2.51 -5.06
CA ILE A 128 -9.84 -2.89 -3.82
C ILE A 128 -8.71 -3.86 -4.12
N GLY A 129 -7.58 -3.69 -3.42
CA GLY A 129 -6.44 -4.61 -3.39
C GLY A 129 -6.13 -4.98 -1.94
N VAL A 130 -6.06 -6.27 -1.65
CA VAL A 130 -5.79 -6.77 -0.30
C VAL A 130 -4.71 -7.83 -0.34
N LEU A 131 -3.65 -7.61 0.45
CA LEU A 131 -2.61 -8.61 0.64
C LEU A 131 -3.01 -9.54 1.80
N VAL A 132 -3.13 -10.83 1.54
CA VAL A 132 -3.60 -11.81 2.53
C VAL A 132 -2.70 -13.05 2.57
N ALA A 133 -2.50 -13.62 3.75
CA ALA A 133 -1.89 -14.94 3.91
C ALA A 133 -2.95 -16.07 3.91
N GLU A 134 -4.21 -15.77 4.18
CA GLU A 134 -5.32 -16.71 4.18
C GLU A 134 -6.44 -16.22 3.27
N ARG A 135 -6.64 -16.87 2.14
CA ARG A 135 -7.69 -16.51 1.17
C ARG A 135 -9.12 -16.60 1.77
N ALA A 136 -9.31 -17.44 2.78
CA ALA A 136 -10.60 -17.57 3.45
C ALA A 136 -11.03 -16.27 4.15
N LEU A 137 -10.08 -15.48 4.67
CA LEU A 137 -10.35 -14.18 5.27
C LEU A 137 -10.82 -13.15 4.21
N ALA A 138 -10.25 -13.18 3.03
CA ALA A 138 -10.64 -12.27 1.94
C ALA A 138 -12.11 -12.44 1.51
N ARG A 139 -12.69 -13.63 1.69
CA ARG A 139 -14.11 -13.88 1.43
C ARG A 139 -15.04 -13.07 2.33
N GLN A 140 -14.56 -12.64 3.51
CA GLN A 140 -15.30 -11.76 4.42
C GLN A 140 -15.42 -10.33 3.86
N ILE A 141 -14.45 -9.89 3.05
CA ILE A 141 -14.49 -8.59 2.39
C ILE A 141 -15.54 -8.63 1.29
N ARG A 142 -15.37 -9.60 0.37
CA ARG A 142 -16.21 -9.78 -0.80
C ARG A 142 -15.98 -11.14 -1.44
N PRO A 143 -17.04 -11.85 -1.85
CA PRO A 143 -16.91 -12.99 -2.75
C PRO A 143 -16.39 -12.53 -4.12
N GLY A 144 -15.48 -13.30 -4.73
CA GLY A 144 -15.03 -13.06 -6.10
C GLY A 144 -13.87 -12.08 -6.28
N LEU A 145 -13.09 -11.76 -5.23
CA LEU A 145 -11.77 -11.16 -5.41
C LEU A 145 -10.87 -12.13 -6.19
N SER A 146 -10.21 -11.62 -7.24
CA SER A 146 -9.31 -12.38 -8.09
C SER A 146 -7.86 -12.25 -7.63
N GLU A 147 -7.08 -13.31 -7.81
CA GLU A 147 -5.65 -13.28 -7.57
C GLU A 147 -4.96 -12.45 -8.65
N ALA A 148 -4.27 -11.39 -8.22
CA ALA A 148 -3.44 -10.57 -9.09
C ALA A 148 -1.96 -10.99 -9.03
N LEU A 149 -1.49 -11.41 -7.84
CA LEU A 149 -0.10 -11.77 -7.62
C LEU A 149 0.04 -12.70 -6.42
N GLN A 150 0.94 -13.69 -6.51
CA GLN A 150 1.42 -14.48 -5.39
C GLN A 150 2.82 -14.01 -4.99
N LEU A 151 3.06 -13.89 -3.68
CA LEU A 151 4.30 -13.41 -3.08
C LEU A 151 4.74 -14.36 -1.97
N GLU A 152 6.03 -14.33 -1.63
CA GLU A 152 6.58 -15.07 -0.47
C GLU A 152 7.41 -14.16 0.44
N PRO A 153 6.82 -13.11 1.05
CA PRO A 153 7.56 -12.22 1.94
C PRO A 153 8.01 -12.97 3.19
N GLY A 154 9.32 -12.99 3.44
CA GLY A 154 9.89 -13.64 4.62
C GLY A 154 9.58 -15.14 4.73
N GLY A 155 9.47 -15.85 3.59
CA GLY A 155 9.18 -17.30 3.55
C GLY A 155 7.71 -17.67 3.84
N ARG A 156 6.82 -16.70 3.96
CA ARG A 156 5.37 -16.93 4.10
C ARG A 156 4.65 -16.62 2.80
N ARG A 157 3.85 -17.57 2.33
CA ARG A 157 3.04 -17.34 1.14
C ARG A 157 1.94 -16.33 1.40
N ALA A 158 1.81 -15.37 0.51
CA ALA A 158 0.78 -14.34 0.54
C ALA A 158 0.22 -14.10 -0.87
N TRP A 159 -0.98 -13.56 -0.95
CA TRP A 159 -1.66 -13.26 -2.21
C TRP A 159 -2.17 -11.83 -2.21
N LEU A 160 -1.86 -11.10 -3.25
CA LEU A 160 -2.56 -9.87 -3.57
C LEU A 160 -3.84 -10.24 -4.31
N LEU A 161 -4.97 -10.03 -3.67
CA LEU A 161 -6.30 -10.22 -4.25
C LEU A 161 -6.88 -8.86 -4.63
N THR A 162 -7.48 -8.77 -5.81
CA THR A 162 -8.06 -7.51 -6.31
C THR A 162 -9.45 -7.72 -6.89
N GLY A 163 -10.24 -6.66 -6.90
CA GLY A 163 -11.56 -6.66 -7.53
C GLY A 163 -12.20 -5.27 -7.53
N PRO A 164 -13.29 -5.06 -8.30
CA PRO A 164 -14.07 -3.85 -8.21
C PRO A 164 -14.81 -3.79 -6.88
N VAL A 165 -15.14 -2.60 -6.40
CA VAL A 165 -16.04 -2.38 -5.27
C VAL A 165 -17.41 -2.02 -5.84
N ASP A 166 -18.32 -3.00 -5.85
CA ASP A 166 -19.71 -2.78 -6.25
C ASP A 166 -20.51 -2.26 -5.05
N ARG A 167 -21.67 -1.68 -5.33
CA ARG A 167 -22.64 -1.27 -4.31
C ARG A 167 -23.29 -2.46 -3.65
#